data_96fb51161d05885bb492865356af7167
#
_entry.id   96fb51161d05885bb492865356af7167
#
_cell.length_a   1.000
_cell.length_b   1.000
_cell.length_c   1.000
_cell.angle_alpha   90.00
_cell.angle_beta   90.00
_cell.angle_gamma   90.00
#
_symmetry.space_group_name_H-M   'P 1'
#
loop_
_entity.id
_entity.type
_entity.pdbx_description
1 polymer ?
#
loop_
_entity_poly.entity_id
_entity_poly.type
_entity_poly.pdbx_seq_one_letter_code
_entity_poly.pdbx_strand_id
1 'polypeptide(L)'
;MSVAGTAVRINWQPRPDKAKLGLVEDGFEFSASDIHAGFLDRETLHRILAAQSAQNIETIRRAAEKTLLERCGDTVRLRGLVEFSNRCVCDCNYCGIRRSNRAVKRYTLSLAEIVECAQWCAAKGYGSLVLQAGERRDEKFAAFVAEAVRAIKAETCSTELPEGLGITLCVGEQSEATYARWFEAGAHRYLLRMESFKPALFAALHPREQTYAARREALATLKRLGYQVGTGVMIGLPGQSLDDLVDDLLAFRDLGVDMIGMGPYIPHVQAPLGGADQIGSAQARLGLSLRMIAAARLLLKNVNIAATTALQALSETGREQGLRFGANVIMPQVTPVRVRSQYTLYDGKPCLDDNAEQCCECLRKRIESVGRRVLYQAWGDSAHFAQRRALAKA
;
A
#
# COMPACT_ATOMS: atom_id res chain seq x y z
N MET A 1 -32.60 -31.99 7.10
CA MET A 1 -31.27 -32.46 7.55
C MET A 1 -30.33 -31.24 7.54
N SER A 2 -30.04 -30.72 8.71
CA SER A 2 -29.22 -29.53 8.93
C SER A 2 -27.76 -29.94 8.94
N VAL A 3 -26.95 -29.45 8.00
CA VAL A 3 -25.50 -29.62 8.04
C VAL A 3 -24.94 -28.44 8.81
N ALA A 4 -24.69 -28.63 10.08
CA ALA A 4 -23.97 -27.72 10.93
C ALA A 4 -22.51 -27.66 10.47
N GLY A 5 -22.13 -26.58 9.85
CA GLY A 5 -20.73 -26.26 9.53
C GLY A 5 -19.96 -26.04 10.83
N THR A 6 -19.05 -26.94 11.15
CA THR A 6 -18.11 -26.83 12.25
C THR A 6 -17.20 -25.62 12.00
N ALA A 7 -17.47 -24.52 12.69
CA ALA A 7 -16.54 -23.39 12.78
C ALA A 7 -15.28 -23.90 13.50
N VAL A 8 -14.18 -24.04 12.78
CA VAL A 8 -12.86 -24.26 13.36
C VAL A 8 -12.54 -23.01 14.19
N ARG A 9 -12.78 -23.08 15.49
CA ARG A 9 -12.24 -22.09 16.43
C ARG A 9 -10.72 -22.27 16.39
N ILE A 10 -10.06 -21.33 15.76
CA ILE A 10 -8.61 -21.18 15.91
C ILE A 10 -8.42 -20.80 17.38
N ASN A 11 -7.92 -21.74 18.17
CA ASN A 11 -7.60 -21.54 19.58
C ASN A 11 -6.30 -20.74 19.65
N TRP A 12 -6.39 -19.46 19.27
CA TRP A 12 -5.35 -18.48 19.46
C TRP A 12 -5.50 -18.00 20.90
N GLN A 13 -4.70 -18.58 21.81
CA GLN A 13 -4.55 -18.02 23.15
C GLN A 13 -3.62 -16.81 23.01
N PRO A 14 -4.10 -15.57 23.19
CA PRO A 14 -3.21 -14.47 23.44
C PRO A 14 -2.42 -14.81 24.69
N ARG A 15 -1.10 -14.80 24.62
CA ARG A 15 -0.33 -14.68 25.86
C ARG A 15 -0.91 -13.46 26.58
N PRO A 16 -1.19 -13.54 27.91
CA PRO A 16 -1.71 -12.41 28.66
C PRO A 16 -0.57 -11.44 28.97
N ASP A 17 0.07 -10.93 27.95
CA ASP A 17 0.79 -9.69 28.06
C ASP A 17 -0.18 -8.60 27.63
N LYS A 18 -0.77 -7.96 28.64
CA LYS A 18 -1.01 -6.53 28.63
C LYS A 18 0.36 -5.83 28.54
N ALA A 19 1.17 -6.21 27.56
CA ALA A 19 2.22 -5.40 27.06
C ALA A 19 1.50 -4.22 26.42
N LYS A 20 1.02 -3.29 27.31
CA LYS A 20 1.37 -1.91 27.17
C LYS A 20 2.04 -1.73 25.79
N LEU A 21 1.28 -1.26 24.81
CA LEU A 21 1.83 -0.28 23.88
C LEU A 21 2.40 0.79 24.82
N GLY A 22 3.65 0.53 25.25
CA GLY A 22 4.20 1.10 26.47
C GLY A 22 4.27 2.58 26.33
N LEU A 23 3.52 3.27 27.17
CA LEU A 23 3.89 4.57 27.69
C LEU A 23 5.10 4.33 28.62
N VAL A 24 6.23 4.00 28.02
CA VAL A 24 7.54 4.20 28.64
C VAL A 24 7.87 5.62 28.26
N GLU A 25 8.05 6.51 29.25
CA GLU A 25 8.73 7.78 29.02
C GLU A 25 9.98 7.45 28.22
N ASP A 26 10.18 8.09 27.06
CA ASP A 26 11.35 7.85 26.22
C ASP A 26 12.58 8.14 27.09
N GLY A 27 13.23 7.11 27.61
CA GLY A 27 14.48 7.25 28.34
C GLY A 27 15.66 7.65 27.45
N PHE A 28 15.36 8.17 26.23
CA PHE A 28 16.36 8.61 25.26
C PHE A 28 15.84 9.82 24.47
N GLU A 29 16.77 10.70 24.09
CA GLU A 29 16.52 11.75 23.10
C GLU A 29 17.18 11.39 21.77
N PHE A 30 16.46 11.56 20.68
CA PHE A 30 17.06 11.51 19.35
C PHE A 30 17.76 12.83 19.04
N SER A 31 19.05 12.76 18.76
CA SER A 31 19.75 13.85 18.07
C SER A 31 19.61 13.67 16.54
N ALA A 32 19.75 14.78 15.81
CA ALA A 32 19.78 14.71 14.34
C ALA A 32 20.96 13.83 13.84
N SER A 33 22.07 13.74 14.58
CA SER A 33 23.23 12.90 14.28
C SER A 33 22.90 11.40 14.39
N ASP A 34 22.09 10.98 15.35
CA ASP A 34 21.75 9.57 15.54
C ASP A 34 20.98 8.99 14.35
N ILE A 35 20.20 9.83 13.67
CA ILE A 35 19.39 9.46 12.52
C ILE A 35 20.15 9.60 11.20
N HIS A 36 21.20 10.46 11.15
CA HIS A 36 21.95 10.77 9.92
C HIS A 36 23.21 9.91 9.72
N ALA A 37 23.59 9.06 10.66
CA ALA A 37 24.81 8.25 10.63
C ALA A 37 24.87 7.16 9.54
N GLY A 38 24.04 7.24 8.53
CA GLY A 38 24.17 6.48 7.27
C GLY A 38 23.68 5.04 7.29
N PHE A 39 23.64 4.38 8.42
CA PHE A 39 23.17 3.01 8.57
C PHE A 39 22.19 2.90 9.75
N LEU A 40 20.91 2.62 9.44
CA LEU A 40 19.91 2.35 10.46
C LEU A 40 19.93 0.86 10.78
N ASP A 41 20.41 0.54 11.97
CA ASP A 41 20.37 -0.82 12.52
C ASP A 41 19.00 -1.16 13.14
N ARG A 42 18.85 -2.40 13.58
CA ARG A 42 17.63 -2.90 14.21
C ARG A 42 17.25 -2.08 15.45
N GLU A 43 18.22 -1.74 16.29
CA GLU A 43 17.98 -1.01 17.53
C GLU A 43 17.46 0.41 17.26
N THR A 44 18.09 1.12 16.36
CA THR A 44 17.64 2.46 15.94
C THR A 44 16.24 2.43 15.33
N LEU A 45 15.95 1.45 14.49
CA LEU A 45 14.59 1.27 13.94
C LEU A 45 13.56 1.01 15.04
N HIS A 46 13.89 0.14 16.01
CA HIS A 46 13.02 -0.13 17.15
C HIS A 46 12.76 1.13 17.98
N ARG A 47 13.81 1.92 18.30
CA ARG A 47 13.69 3.20 19.00
C ARG A 47 12.80 4.21 18.24
N ILE A 48 12.95 4.31 16.90
CA ILE A 48 12.07 5.14 16.07
C ILE A 48 10.61 4.73 16.21
N LEU A 49 10.31 3.43 16.17
CA LEU A 49 8.96 2.93 16.29
C LEU A 49 8.40 3.07 17.72
N ALA A 50 9.23 2.97 18.73
CA ALA A 50 8.86 3.09 20.14
C ALA A 50 8.67 4.56 20.61
N ALA A 51 9.16 5.55 19.86
CA ALA A 51 9.13 6.95 20.26
C ALA A 51 7.70 7.44 20.61
N GLN A 52 7.57 8.12 21.77
CA GLN A 52 6.31 8.63 22.30
C GLN A 52 6.36 10.15 22.54
N SER A 53 7.54 10.68 22.91
CA SER A 53 7.66 12.11 23.19
C SER A 53 7.46 12.95 21.93
N ALA A 54 6.79 14.09 22.06
CA ALA A 54 6.57 15.01 20.95
C ALA A 54 7.91 15.48 20.33
N GLN A 55 8.94 15.65 21.14
CA GLN A 55 10.29 16.04 20.73
C GLN A 55 10.91 14.99 19.80
N ASN A 56 10.92 13.71 20.21
CA ASN A 56 11.47 12.62 19.41
C ASN A 56 10.69 12.40 18.12
N ILE A 57 9.35 12.43 18.17
CA ILE A 57 8.48 12.31 17.00
C ILE A 57 8.77 13.43 16.00
N GLU A 58 8.91 14.67 16.45
CA GLU A 58 9.21 15.79 15.57
C GLU A 58 10.63 15.71 14.98
N THR A 59 11.63 15.25 15.74
CA THR A 59 12.99 15.00 15.26
C THR A 59 13.01 13.94 14.16
N ILE A 60 12.32 12.81 14.38
CA ILE A 60 12.16 11.73 13.40
C ILE A 60 11.45 12.25 12.14
N ARG A 61 10.35 12.99 12.30
CA ARG A 61 9.59 13.57 11.20
C ARG A 61 10.47 14.48 10.33
N ARG A 62 11.21 15.41 10.95
CA ARG A 62 12.11 16.34 10.23
C ARG A 62 13.21 15.61 9.47
N ALA A 63 13.81 14.60 10.08
CA ALA A 63 14.83 13.78 9.43
C ALA A 63 14.28 13.03 8.20
N ALA A 64 13.09 12.43 8.32
CA ALA A 64 12.43 11.74 7.22
C ALA A 64 12.03 12.71 6.10
N GLU A 65 11.50 13.89 6.45
CA GLU A 65 11.15 14.94 5.49
C GLU A 65 12.38 15.44 4.74
N LYS A 66 13.48 15.73 5.45
CA LYS A 66 14.76 16.12 4.85
C LYS A 66 15.26 15.06 3.87
N THR A 67 15.27 13.80 4.28
CA THR A 67 15.67 12.68 3.43
C THR A 67 14.79 12.57 2.17
N LEU A 68 13.47 12.77 2.32
CA LEU A 68 12.54 12.78 1.18
C LEU A 68 12.91 13.88 0.19
N LEU A 69 13.09 15.13 0.67
CA LEU A 69 13.38 16.28 -0.18
C LEU A 69 14.70 16.12 -0.93
N GLU A 70 15.74 15.62 -0.25
CA GLU A 70 17.06 15.39 -0.84
C GLU A 70 17.08 14.24 -1.87
N ARG A 71 16.28 13.19 -1.66
CA ARG A 71 16.35 11.96 -2.45
C ARG A 71 15.23 11.80 -3.49
N CYS A 72 14.09 12.42 -3.27
CA CYS A 72 12.90 12.26 -4.11
C CYS A 72 12.33 13.59 -4.60
N GLY A 73 12.80 14.73 -4.06
CA GLY A 73 12.28 16.06 -4.33
C GLY A 73 10.97 16.35 -3.58
N ASP A 74 10.39 17.52 -3.85
CA ASP A 74 9.19 18.05 -3.20
C ASP A 74 7.88 17.63 -3.87
N THR A 75 7.94 16.84 -4.94
CA THR A 75 6.76 16.47 -5.71
C THR A 75 6.06 15.20 -5.18
N VAL A 76 4.74 15.26 -5.18
CA VAL A 76 3.86 14.12 -4.86
C VAL A 76 3.34 13.50 -6.16
N ARG A 77 3.50 12.20 -6.29
CA ARG A 77 3.08 11.43 -7.45
C ARG A 77 1.63 10.99 -7.28
N LEU A 78 0.77 11.36 -8.21
CA LEU A 78 -0.62 10.91 -8.22
C LEU A 78 -0.75 9.65 -9.08
N ARG A 79 -1.42 8.64 -8.52
CA ARG A 79 -1.77 7.41 -9.23
C ARG A 79 -3.27 7.19 -9.11
N GLY A 80 -4.02 7.44 -10.18
CA GLY A 80 -5.47 7.22 -10.19
C GLY A 80 -5.79 5.78 -9.82
N LEU A 81 -6.60 5.56 -8.78
CA LEU A 81 -6.97 4.22 -8.31
C LEU A 81 -8.29 3.79 -8.94
N VAL A 82 -8.24 2.73 -9.75
CA VAL A 82 -9.42 2.05 -10.32
C VAL A 82 -9.55 0.66 -9.71
N GLU A 83 -10.51 0.51 -8.81
CA GLU A 83 -10.89 -0.76 -8.21
C GLU A 83 -11.88 -1.46 -9.15
N PHE A 84 -11.35 -2.17 -10.16
CA PHE A 84 -12.18 -2.62 -11.29
C PHE A 84 -12.95 -3.90 -11.03
N SER A 85 -12.63 -4.69 -9.99
CA SER A 85 -13.40 -5.88 -9.61
C SER A 85 -13.19 -6.25 -8.14
N ASN A 86 -14.28 -6.55 -7.44
CA ASN A 86 -14.22 -7.08 -6.07
C ASN A 86 -14.41 -8.61 -6.01
N ARG A 87 -14.35 -9.32 -7.15
CA ARG A 87 -14.38 -10.79 -7.20
C ARG A 87 -13.02 -11.32 -6.79
N CYS A 88 -12.97 -12.09 -5.69
CA CYS A 88 -11.76 -12.64 -5.13
C CYS A 88 -11.91 -14.14 -4.86
N VAL A 89 -10.87 -14.92 -5.14
CA VAL A 89 -10.81 -16.36 -4.82
C VAL A 89 -10.23 -16.61 -3.42
N CYS A 90 -9.61 -15.60 -2.83
CA CYS A 90 -8.96 -15.70 -1.52
C CYS A 90 -9.94 -15.43 -0.38
N ASP A 91 -9.67 -16.04 0.77
CA ASP A 91 -10.52 -15.94 1.95
C ASP A 91 -9.75 -15.34 3.15
N CYS A 92 -9.01 -14.24 2.89
CA CYS A 92 -8.17 -13.59 3.89
C CYS A 92 -8.99 -13.11 5.08
N ASN A 93 -8.47 -13.32 6.29
CA ASN A 93 -9.19 -13.10 7.55
C ASN A 93 -9.42 -11.62 7.89
N TYR A 94 -8.75 -10.70 7.21
CA TYR A 94 -8.82 -9.24 7.43
C TYR A 94 -9.66 -8.50 6.40
N CYS A 95 -10.04 -9.13 5.29
CA CYS A 95 -10.48 -8.44 4.08
C CYS A 95 -11.99 -8.46 3.91
N GLY A 96 -12.62 -7.29 3.73
CA GLY A 96 -14.06 -7.19 3.51
C GLY A 96 -14.57 -7.79 2.20
N ILE A 97 -13.72 -7.85 1.15
CA ILE A 97 -14.08 -8.49 -0.14
C ILE A 97 -13.67 -9.96 -0.24
N ARG A 98 -13.33 -10.59 0.87
CA ARG A 98 -13.00 -12.02 0.91
C ARG A 98 -14.04 -12.90 0.26
N ARG A 99 -13.64 -14.07 -0.26
CA ARG A 99 -14.50 -15.00 -1.02
C ARG A 99 -15.79 -15.36 -0.29
N SER A 100 -15.69 -15.70 1.00
CA SER A 100 -16.83 -16.15 1.81
C SER A 100 -17.77 -15.03 2.26
N ASN A 101 -17.40 -13.75 2.09
CA ASN A 101 -18.29 -12.65 2.42
C ASN A 101 -19.42 -12.55 1.38
N ARG A 102 -20.60 -13.08 1.74
CA ARG A 102 -21.79 -13.10 0.88
C ARG A 102 -22.60 -11.80 0.92
N ALA A 103 -22.32 -10.91 1.86
CA ALA A 103 -22.98 -9.62 1.96
C ALA A 103 -22.48 -8.63 0.88
N VAL A 104 -21.33 -8.89 0.28
CA VAL A 104 -20.75 -8.03 -0.75
C VAL A 104 -21.37 -8.30 -2.12
N LYS A 105 -22.00 -7.27 -2.71
CA LYS A 105 -22.44 -7.31 -4.10
C LYS A 105 -21.21 -7.33 -5.03
N ARG A 106 -21.03 -8.43 -5.76
CA ARG A 106 -19.87 -8.64 -6.63
C ARG A 106 -20.05 -7.92 -7.97
N TYR A 107 -18.98 -7.25 -8.41
CA TYR A 107 -18.94 -6.56 -9.69
C TYR A 107 -17.60 -6.77 -10.41
N THR A 108 -17.60 -6.45 -11.69
CA THR A 108 -16.42 -6.23 -12.52
C THR A 108 -16.78 -5.11 -13.51
N LEU A 109 -15.95 -4.09 -13.62
CA LEU A 109 -16.11 -3.04 -14.63
C LEU A 109 -15.85 -3.61 -16.02
N SER A 110 -16.55 -3.09 -17.01
CA SER A 110 -16.27 -3.38 -18.42
C SER A 110 -14.92 -2.75 -18.85
N LEU A 111 -14.38 -3.21 -19.97
CA LEU A 111 -13.18 -2.62 -20.56
C LEU A 111 -13.37 -1.11 -20.84
N ALA A 112 -14.52 -0.74 -21.40
CA ALA A 112 -14.84 0.65 -21.69
C ALA A 112 -14.82 1.54 -20.45
N GLU A 113 -15.40 1.10 -19.33
CA GLU A 113 -15.40 1.86 -18.08
C GLU A 113 -13.99 2.02 -17.48
N ILE A 114 -13.13 1.00 -17.63
CA ILE A 114 -11.73 1.09 -17.18
C ILE A 114 -10.97 2.10 -18.03
N VAL A 115 -11.16 2.08 -19.34
CA VAL A 115 -10.53 3.02 -20.28
C VAL A 115 -11.02 4.45 -20.04
N GLU A 116 -12.32 4.66 -19.81
CA GLU A 116 -12.89 5.96 -19.44
C GLU A 116 -12.25 6.54 -18.19
N CYS A 117 -12.06 5.72 -17.15
CA CYS A 117 -11.32 6.13 -15.94
C CYS A 117 -9.88 6.54 -16.26
N ALA A 118 -9.22 5.81 -17.16
CA ALA A 118 -7.84 6.10 -17.55
C ALA A 118 -7.75 7.40 -18.38
N GLN A 119 -8.64 7.62 -19.34
CA GLN A 119 -8.73 8.84 -20.12
C GLN A 119 -9.00 10.06 -19.23
N TRP A 120 -9.88 9.90 -18.22
CA TRP A 120 -10.10 10.94 -17.22
C TRP A 120 -8.81 11.27 -16.46
N CYS A 121 -8.04 10.26 -16.01
CA CYS A 121 -6.76 10.48 -15.35
C CYS A 121 -5.78 11.24 -16.24
N ALA A 122 -5.65 10.86 -17.51
CA ALA A 122 -4.78 11.53 -18.47
C ALA A 122 -5.21 12.98 -18.70
N ALA A 123 -6.51 13.24 -18.88
CA ALA A 123 -7.07 14.58 -19.05
C ALA A 123 -6.85 15.49 -17.81
N LYS A 124 -6.80 14.92 -16.60
CA LYS A 124 -6.44 15.66 -15.37
C LYS A 124 -4.92 15.75 -15.14
N GLY A 125 -4.11 15.32 -16.09
CA GLY A 125 -2.65 15.38 -16.02
C GLY A 125 -2.02 14.33 -15.11
N TYR A 126 -2.76 13.30 -14.65
CA TYR A 126 -2.15 12.21 -13.92
C TYR A 126 -1.25 11.41 -14.87
N GLY A 127 -0.02 11.16 -14.45
CA GLY A 127 0.89 10.34 -15.25
C GLY A 127 0.77 8.84 -15.02
N SER A 128 -0.11 8.42 -14.11
CA SER A 128 -0.14 7.04 -13.63
C SER A 128 -1.51 6.58 -13.15
N LEU A 129 -1.74 5.27 -13.31
CA LEU A 129 -2.95 4.56 -12.86
C LEU A 129 -2.57 3.32 -12.03
N VAL A 130 -3.43 2.95 -11.07
CA VAL A 130 -3.42 1.66 -10.38
C VAL A 130 -4.69 0.91 -10.75
N LEU A 131 -4.54 -0.26 -11.35
CA LEU A 131 -5.62 -1.24 -11.53
C LEU A 131 -5.62 -2.20 -10.36
N GLN A 132 -6.63 -2.12 -9.52
CA GLN A 132 -6.78 -2.96 -8.34
C GLN A 132 -8.01 -3.84 -8.44
N ALA A 133 -7.86 -5.12 -8.07
CA ALA A 133 -8.98 -6.04 -7.98
C ALA A 133 -8.76 -7.10 -6.88
N GLY A 134 -9.83 -7.82 -6.56
CA GLY A 134 -9.69 -9.10 -5.88
C GLY A 134 -8.89 -10.08 -6.74
N GLU A 135 -8.19 -11.00 -6.10
CA GLU A 135 -7.37 -12.02 -6.79
C GLU A 135 -8.24 -12.99 -7.56
N ARG A 136 -7.89 -13.23 -8.83
CA ARG A 136 -8.41 -14.27 -9.73
C ARG A 136 -7.25 -14.84 -10.53
N ARG A 137 -7.30 -16.16 -10.82
CA ARG A 137 -6.20 -16.90 -11.46
C ARG A 137 -6.64 -17.59 -12.76
N ASP A 138 -7.84 -17.30 -13.23
CA ASP A 138 -8.38 -17.91 -14.46
C ASP A 138 -7.88 -17.17 -15.71
N GLU A 139 -7.79 -17.91 -16.83
CA GLU A 139 -7.27 -17.39 -18.09
C GLU A 139 -8.10 -16.22 -18.64
N LYS A 140 -9.43 -16.22 -18.44
CA LYS A 140 -10.28 -15.10 -18.88
C LYS A 140 -9.92 -13.81 -18.17
N PHE A 141 -9.60 -13.89 -16.88
CA PHE A 141 -9.14 -12.74 -16.11
C PHE A 141 -7.74 -12.29 -16.57
N ALA A 142 -6.82 -13.23 -16.80
CA ALA A 142 -5.48 -12.92 -17.29
C ALA A 142 -5.53 -12.22 -18.66
N ALA A 143 -6.36 -12.70 -19.57
CA ALA A 143 -6.59 -12.09 -20.88
C ALA A 143 -7.20 -10.69 -20.76
N PHE A 144 -8.25 -10.55 -19.95
CA PHE A 144 -8.94 -9.27 -19.72
C PHE A 144 -8.02 -8.18 -19.18
N VAL A 145 -7.17 -8.51 -18.17
CA VAL A 145 -6.21 -7.53 -17.63
C VAL A 145 -5.19 -7.11 -18.69
N ALA A 146 -4.67 -8.06 -19.48
CA ALA A 146 -3.73 -7.74 -20.56
C ALA A 146 -4.38 -6.83 -21.63
N GLU A 147 -5.64 -7.08 -21.98
CA GLU A 147 -6.40 -6.25 -22.91
C GLU A 147 -6.62 -4.84 -22.33
N ALA A 148 -7.03 -4.73 -21.07
CA ALA A 148 -7.22 -3.46 -20.40
C ALA A 148 -5.92 -2.64 -20.35
N VAL A 149 -4.78 -3.28 -20.05
CA VAL A 149 -3.46 -2.61 -20.05
C VAL A 149 -3.14 -2.05 -21.44
N ARG A 150 -3.30 -2.85 -22.51
CA ARG A 150 -3.02 -2.38 -23.89
C ARG A 150 -3.96 -1.25 -24.30
N ALA A 151 -5.25 -1.38 -24.02
CA ALA A 151 -6.23 -0.35 -24.33
C ALA A 151 -5.93 0.96 -23.61
N ILE A 152 -5.61 0.93 -22.32
CA ILE A 152 -5.20 2.13 -21.57
C ILE A 152 -3.96 2.77 -22.19
N LYS A 153 -2.93 1.98 -22.54
CA LYS A 153 -1.72 2.50 -23.16
C LYS A 153 -2.02 3.23 -24.47
N ALA A 154 -2.82 2.62 -25.33
CA ALA A 154 -3.19 3.20 -26.62
C ALA A 154 -4.03 4.49 -26.45
N GLU A 155 -5.06 4.45 -25.60
CA GLU A 155 -6.04 5.51 -25.44
C GLU A 155 -5.57 6.71 -24.60
N THR A 156 -4.42 6.59 -23.92
CA THR A 156 -3.84 7.66 -23.09
C THR A 156 -2.47 8.13 -23.60
N CYS A 157 -2.09 7.71 -24.80
CA CYS A 157 -0.88 8.18 -25.48
C CYS A 157 -1.00 9.68 -25.81
N SER A 158 0.03 10.45 -25.51
CA SER A 158 0.09 11.89 -25.79
C SER A 158 1.54 12.32 -26.00
N THR A 159 1.74 13.59 -26.36
CA THR A 159 3.09 14.18 -26.50
C THR A 159 3.89 14.06 -25.18
N GLU A 160 3.23 14.30 -24.04
CA GLU A 160 3.85 14.25 -22.70
C GLU A 160 4.00 12.81 -22.18
N LEU A 161 3.14 11.92 -22.65
CA LEU A 161 3.12 10.51 -22.27
C LEU A 161 3.12 9.63 -23.53
N PRO A 162 4.21 9.55 -24.26
CA PRO A 162 4.27 8.86 -25.57
C PRO A 162 3.99 7.35 -25.48
N GLU A 163 4.16 6.75 -24.29
CA GLU A 163 3.78 5.37 -24.03
C GLU A 163 2.46 5.27 -23.22
N GLY A 164 1.65 6.32 -23.15
CA GLY A 164 0.44 6.38 -22.34
C GLY A 164 0.72 6.37 -20.83
N LEU A 165 -0.31 6.27 -20.02
CA LEU A 165 -0.21 6.25 -18.55
C LEU A 165 0.70 5.13 -18.04
N GLY A 166 1.46 5.42 -17.00
CA GLY A 166 2.19 4.41 -16.24
C GLY A 166 1.22 3.52 -15.44
N ILE A 167 1.29 2.19 -15.60
CA ILE A 167 0.32 1.26 -15.02
C ILE A 167 0.94 0.46 -13.88
N THR A 168 0.26 0.47 -12.73
CA THR A 168 0.52 -0.43 -11.59
C THR A 168 -0.60 -1.45 -11.51
N LEU A 169 -0.28 -2.74 -11.47
CA LEU A 169 -1.24 -3.80 -11.17
C LEU A 169 -1.21 -4.15 -9.67
N CYS A 170 -2.38 -4.36 -9.09
CA CYS A 170 -2.57 -4.84 -7.72
C CYS A 170 -3.72 -5.86 -7.72
N VAL A 171 -3.45 -7.07 -8.22
CA VAL A 171 -4.47 -8.10 -8.52
C VAL A 171 -4.11 -9.48 -7.94
N GLY A 172 -3.30 -9.51 -6.88
CA GLY A 172 -2.94 -10.73 -6.15
C GLY A 172 -1.82 -11.55 -6.79
N GLU A 173 -1.69 -12.81 -6.35
CA GLU A 173 -0.68 -13.74 -6.85
C GLU A 173 -1.10 -14.35 -8.19
N GLN A 174 -0.11 -14.49 -9.09
CA GLN A 174 -0.30 -15.05 -10.43
C GLN A 174 0.86 -15.99 -10.80
N SER A 175 0.71 -16.70 -11.90
CA SER A 175 1.82 -17.45 -12.50
C SER A 175 2.84 -16.51 -13.13
N GLU A 176 4.08 -16.99 -13.27
CA GLU A 176 5.14 -16.24 -13.96
C GLU A 176 4.72 -15.88 -15.40
N ALA A 177 4.08 -16.81 -16.12
CA ALA A 177 3.59 -16.58 -17.48
C ALA A 177 2.54 -15.44 -17.52
N THR A 178 1.65 -15.37 -16.51
CA THR A 178 0.67 -14.28 -16.40
C THR A 178 1.35 -12.93 -16.11
N TYR A 179 2.32 -12.91 -15.21
CA TYR A 179 3.10 -11.70 -14.95
C TYR A 179 3.86 -11.24 -16.22
N ALA A 180 4.53 -12.15 -16.94
CA ALA A 180 5.23 -11.83 -18.18
C ALA A 180 4.28 -11.22 -19.22
N ARG A 181 3.12 -11.86 -19.45
CA ARG A 181 2.09 -11.37 -20.36
C ARG A 181 1.62 -9.94 -20.03
N TRP A 182 1.44 -9.63 -18.76
CA TRP A 182 1.00 -8.28 -18.35
C TRP A 182 2.13 -7.25 -18.45
N PHE A 183 3.36 -7.66 -18.22
CA PHE A 183 4.54 -6.82 -18.44
C PHE A 183 4.69 -6.46 -19.92
N GLU A 184 4.61 -7.44 -20.81
CA GLU A 184 4.62 -7.25 -22.27
C GLU A 184 3.45 -6.40 -22.77
N ALA A 185 2.28 -6.46 -22.10
CA ALA A 185 1.16 -5.59 -22.41
C ALA A 185 1.41 -4.12 -22.02
N GLY A 186 2.43 -3.82 -21.20
CA GLY A 186 2.83 -2.48 -20.80
C GLY A 186 2.62 -2.14 -19.32
N ALA A 187 2.22 -3.09 -18.46
CA ALA A 187 2.18 -2.90 -17.02
C ALA A 187 3.60 -3.04 -16.45
N HIS A 188 4.22 -1.94 -16.06
CA HIS A 188 5.62 -1.95 -15.61
C HIS A 188 5.78 -1.91 -14.08
N ARG A 189 4.68 -1.78 -13.31
CA ARG A 189 4.67 -1.79 -11.84
C ARG A 189 3.71 -2.85 -11.32
N TYR A 190 4.08 -3.49 -10.23
CA TYR A 190 3.22 -4.43 -9.53
C TYR A 190 3.28 -4.20 -8.03
N LEU A 191 2.13 -4.13 -7.38
CA LEU A 191 2.00 -4.05 -5.92
C LEU A 191 1.42 -5.38 -5.42
N LEU A 192 2.23 -6.15 -4.69
CA LEU A 192 1.84 -7.40 -4.05
C LEU A 192 2.18 -7.34 -2.57
N ARG A 193 1.18 -7.13 -1.72
CA ARG A 193 1.39 -6.90 -0.29
C ARG A 193 1.63 -8.20 0.45
N MET A 194 2.66 -8.21 1.31
CA MET A 194 2.93 -9.30 2.25
C MET A 194 1.96 -9.29 3.44
N GLU A 195 1.47 -8.13 3.82
CA GLU A 195 0.69 -7.81 5.01
C GLU A 195 1.47 -7.99 6.34
N SER A 196 2.39 -8.93 6.42
CA SER A 196 3.44 -9.07 7.43
C SER A 196 4.56 -10.00 6.92
N PHE A 197 5.80 -9.70 7.24
CA PHE A 197 6.94 -10.60 6.97
C PHE A 197 7.20 -11.60 8.12
N LYS A 198 6.40 -11.58 9.17
CA LYS A 198 6.41 -12.64 10.18
C LYS A 198 5.58 -13.82 9.68
N PRO A 199 6.19 -15.02 9.46
CA PRO A 199 5.47 -16.17 8.89
C PRO A 199 4.22 -16.59 9.69
N ALA A 200 4.26 -16.49 11.02
CA ALA A 200 3.12 -16.81 11.87
C ALA A 200 1.95 -15.83 11.69
N LEU A 201 2.23 -14.51 11.60
CA LEU A 201 1.20 -13.51 11.31
C LEU A 201 0.66 -13.68 9.89
N PHE A 202 1.54 -13.89 8.91
CA PHE A 202 1.11 -14.16 7.54
C PHE A 202 0.12 -15.32 7.47
N ALA A 203 0.43 -16.44 8.12
CA ALA A 203 -0.44 -17.62 8.17
C ALA A 203 -1.77 -17.36 8.89
N ALA A 204 -1.79 -16.50 9.92
CA ALA A 204 -3.02 -16.11 10.61
C ALA A 204 -3.92 -15.19 9.76
N LEU A 205 -3.33 -14.42 8.84
CA LEU A 205 -4.02 -13.46 7.97
C LEU A 205 -4.62 -14.10 6.71
N HIS A 206 -3.97 -15.12 6.17
CA HIS A 206 -4.27 -15.67 4.85
C HIS A 206 -4.83 -17.09 4.93
N PRO A 207 -5.61 -17.54 3.92
CA PRO A 207 -6.04 -18.93 3.83
C PRO A 207 -4.84 -19.87 3.61
N ARG A 208 -4.97 -21.12 4.00
CA ARG A 208 -3.87 -22.11 3.97
C ARG A 208 -3.23 -22.31 2.60
N GLU A 209 -3.99 -22.07 1.54
CA GLU A 209 -3.54 -22.18 0.15
C GLU A 209 -2.60 -21.04 -0.26
N GLN A 210 -2.60 -19.94 0.47
CA GLN A 210 -1.67 -18.82 0.29
C GLN A 210 -0.52 -18.96 1.29
N THR A 211 0.63 -19.42 0.83
CA THR A 211 1.78 -19.63 1.69
C THR A 211 2.73 -18.42 1.68
N TYR A 212 3.40 -18.20 2.80
CA TYR A 212 4.43 -17.16 2.93
C TYR A 212 5.53 -17.31 1.87
N ALA A 213 5.98 -18.56 1.62
CA ALA A 213 7.02 -18.84 0.63
C ALA A 213 6.56 -18.52 -0.79
N ALA A 214 5.34 -18.91 -1.18
CA ALA A 214 4.79 -18.60 -2.51
C ALA A 214 4.67 -17.08 -2.74
N ARG A 215 4.21 -16.32 -1.72
CA ARG A 215 4.12 -14.85 -1.80
C ARG A 215 5.49 -14.21 -1.99
N ARG A 216 6.51 -14.69 -1.29
CA ARG A 216 7.89 -14.20 -1.44
C ARG A 216 8.46 -14.54 -2.81
N GLU A 217 8.22 -15.76 -3.31
CA GLU A 217 8.65 -16.16 -4.66
C GLU A 217 7.96 -15.34 -5.75
N ALA A 218 6.67 -15.03 -5.59
CA ALA A 218 5.96 -14.13 -6.50
C ALA A 218 6.61 -12.73 -6.59
N LEU A 219 7.03 -12.16 -5.44
CA LEU A 219 7.77 -10.89 -5.42
C LEU A 219 9.13 -10.99 -6.12
N ALA A 220 9.87 -12.09 -5.91
CA ALA A 220 11.13 -12.34 -6.59
C ALA A 220 10.94 -12.49 -8.10
N THR A 221 9.92 -13.23 -8.53
CA THR A 221 9.55 -13.40 -9.95
C THR A 221 9.22 -12.08 -10.62
N LEU A 222 8.40 -11.24 -10.00
CA LEU A 222 8.09 -9.90 -10.50
C LEU A 222 9.37 -9.07 -10.71
N LYS A 223 10.32 -9.17 -9.79
CA LYS A 223 11.61 -8.47 -9.89
C LYS A 223 12.47 -9.00 -11.06
N ARG A 224 12.52 -10.34 -11.26
CA ARG A 224 13.24 -10.97 -12.40
C ARG A 224 12.66 -10.56 -13.75
N LEU A 225 11.33 -10.44 -13.83
CA LEU A 225 10.63 -9.98 -15.04
C LEU A 225 10.81 -8.49 -15.33
N GLY A 226 11.48 -7.73 -14.46
CA GLY A 226 11.78 -6.32 -14.70
C GLY A 226 10.76 -5.32 -14.15
N TYR A 227 9.74 -5.78 -13.42
CA TYR A 227 8.80 -4.87 -12.77
C TYR A 227 9.47 -3.93 -11.77
N GLN A 228 8.92 -2.74 -11.65
CA GLN A 228 9.07 -1.92 -10.46
C GLN A 228 8.19 -2.54 -9.37
N VAL A 229 8.84 -3.20 -8.40
CA VAL A 229 8.14 -4.05 -7.42
C VAL A 229 7.75 -3.25 -6.19
N GLY A 230 6.49 -3.36 -5.81
CA GLY A 230 5.95 -2.84 -4.57
C GLY A 230 5.43 -3.95 -3.66
N THR A 231 5.60 -3.76 -2.37
CA THR A 231 4.96 -4.54 -1.33
C THR A 231 4.48 -3.66 -0.19
N GLY A 232 4.01 -4.24 0.90
CA GLY A 232 3.56 -3.49 2.07
C GLY A 232 3.04 -4.40 3.16
N VAL A 233 2.82 -3.80 4.32
CA VAL A 233 2.33 -4.48 5.52
C VAL A 233 1.19 -3.71 6.16
N MET A 234 0.41 -4.38 6.99
CA MET A 234 -0.53 -3.74 7.89
C MET A 234 0.15 -3.47 9.24
N ILE A 235 -0.17 -2.34 9.83
CA ILE A 235 0.44 -1.83 11.06
C ILE A 235 -0.59 -1.85 12.19
N GLY A 236 -0.24 -2.45 13.33
CA GLY A 236 -1.13 -2.57 14.47
C GLY A 236 -2.11 -3.75 14.34
N LEU A 237 -1.66 -4.85 13.74
CA LEU A 237 -2.37 -6.12 13.73
C LEU A 237 -2.48 -6.69 15.16
N PRO A 238 -3.55 -7.45 15.47
CA PRO A 238 -3.60 -8.20 16.72
C PRO A 238 -2.34 -9.08 16.89
N GLY A 239 -1.67 -8.96 18.03
CA GLY A 239 -0.45 -9.73 18.34
C GLY A 239 0.83 -9.32 17.62
N GLN A 240 0.81 -8.25 16.82
CA GLN A 240 2.01 -7.71 16.19
C GLN A 240 2.84 -6.89 17.19
N SER A 241 4.12 -7.18 17.29
CA SER A 241 5.09 -6.44 18.13
C SER A 241 5.82 -5.36 17.31
N LEU A 242 6.53 -4.46 17.99
CA LEU A 242 7.43 -3.52 17.33
C LEU A 242 8.60 -4.24 16.63
N ASP A 243 9.11 -5.33 17.18
CA ASP A 243 10.14 -6.14 16.54
C ASP A 243 9.65 -6.76 15.21
N ASP A 244 8.38 -7.19 15.13
CA ASP A 244 7.79 -7.67 13.88
C ASP A 244 7.77 -6.57 12.82
N LEU A 245 7.49 -5.32 13.21
CA LEU A 245 7.52 -4.16 12.31
C LEU A 245 8.94 -3.77 11.89
N VAL A 246 9.93 -3.94 12.78
CA VAL A 246 11.35 -3.78 12.43
C VAL A 246 11.78 -4.84 11.42
N ASP A 247 11.36 -6.10 11.61
CA ASP A 247 11.59 -7.17 10.64
C ASP A 247 10.95 -6.87 9.29
N ASP A 248 9.74 -6.31 9.27
CA ASP A 248 9.06 -5.87 8.06
C ASP A 248 9.89 -4.79 7.30
N LEU A 249 10.44 -3.80 8.02
CA LEU A 249 11.30 -2.75 7.43
C LEU A 249 12.60 -3.32 6.85
N LEU A 250 13.26 -4.20 7.59
CA LEU A 250 14.49 -4.87 7.14
C LEU A 250 14.22 -5.75 5.91
N ALA A 251 13.08 -6.46 5.90
CA ALA A 251 12.67 -7.26 4.75
C ALA A 251 12.41 -6.41 3.50
N PHE A 252 11.87 -5.19 3.62
CA PHE A 252 11.75 -4.26 2.48
C PHE A 252 13.13 -3.92 1.90
N ARG A 253 14.12 -3.66 2.75
CA ARG A 253 15.50 -3.40 2.33
C ARG A 253 16.10 -4.60 1.61
N ASP A 254 16.01 -5.77 2.22
CA ASP A 254 16.64 -7.01 1.72
C ASP A 254 16.01 -7.48 0.40
N LEU A 255 14.71 -7.25 0.21
CA LEU A 255 14.05 -7.47 -1.07
C LEU A 255 14.40 -6.40 -2.12
N GLY A 256 14.95 -5.25 -1.69
CA GLY A 256 15.21 -4.12 -2.58
C GLY A 256 13.94 -3.67 -3.29
N VAL A 257 12.88 -3.37 -2.53
CA VAL A 257 11.60 -2.93 -3.08
C VAL A 257 11.68 -1.52 -3.64
N ASP A 258 10.92 -1.25 -4.67
CA ASP A 258 10.86 0.06 -5.32
C ASP A 258 9.72 0.94 -4.79
N MET A 259 8.68 0.30 -4.24
CA MET A 259 7.47 0.95 -3.76
C MET A 259 6.97 0.31 -2.48
N ILE A 260 6.37 1.12 -1.59
CA ILE A 260 5.77 0.65 -0.34
C ILE A 260 4.34 1.18 -0.23
N GLY A 261 3.39 0.23 -0.04
CA GLY A 261 1.99 0.51 0.24
C GLY A 261 1.59 -0.06 1.61
N MET A 262 1.95 0.60 2.70
CA MET A 262 1.63 0.19 4.06
C MET A 262 0.66 1.16 4.73
N GLY A 263 -0.05 0.70 5.73
CA GLY A 263 -0.97 1.54 6.49
C GLY A 263 -1.51 0.83 7.72
N PRO A 264 -2.26 1.56 8.56
CA PRO A 264 -2.85 0.99 9.76
C PRO A 264 -3.82 -0.13 9.43
N TYR A 265 -3.83 -1.17 10.26
CA TYR A 265 -4.89 -2.15 10.24
C TYR A 265 -6.19 -1.48 10.71
N ILE A 266 -7.23 -1.61 9.91
CA ILE A 266 -8.59 -1.19 10.23
C ILE A 266 -9.48 -2.42 10.07
N PRO A 267 -10.23 -2.84 11.10
CA PRO A 267 -11.11 -4.00 11.02
C PRO A 267 -12.20 -3.83 9.96
N HIS A 268 -12.75 -4.96 9.51
CA HIS A 268 -13.98 -5.01 8.76
C HIS A 268 -14.96 -5.93 9.48
N VAL A 269 -16.18 -5.47 9.73
CA VAL A 269 -17.21 -6.19 10.50
C VAL A 269 -17.51 -7.60 9.95
N GLN A 270 -17.35 -7.81 8.64
CA GLN A 270 -17.57 -9.09 7.96
C GLN A 270 -16.29 -9.95 7.85
N ALA A 271 -15.17 -9.53 8.45
CA ALA A 271 -13.92 -10.25 8.40
C ALA A 271 -13.62 -10.96 9.74
N PRO A 272 -13.13 -12.22 9.75
CA PRO A 272 -12.92 -12.98 10.98
C PRO A 272 -11.91 -12.39 11.96
N LEU A 273 -10.92 -11.65 11.45
CA LEU A 273 -9.91 -10.98 12.27
C LEU A 273 -10.47 -9.75 13.00
N GLY A 274 -11.71 -9.35 12.69
CA GLY A 274 -12.37 -8.21 13.31
C GLY A 274 -12.42 -8.34 14.83
N GLY A 275 -12.06 -7.29 15.53
CA GLY A 275 -12.06 -7.20 16.99
C GLY A 275 -11.41 -5.89 17.39
N ALA A 276 -12.24 -4.86 17.64
CA ALA A 276 -11.73 -3.56 18.06
C ALA A 276 -10.97 -3.63 19.39
N ASP A 277 -11.28 -4.61 20.23
CA ASP A 277 -10.74 -4.73 21.59
C ASP A 277 -9.27 -5.20 21.66
N GLN A 278 -8.74 -5.75 20.56
CA GLN A 278 -7.37 -6.26 20.48
C GLN A 278 -6.38 -5.35 19.76
N ILE A 279 -6.87 -4.23 19.25
CA ILE A 279 -6.07 -3.24 18.52
C ILE A 279 -6.05 -1.93 19.31
N GLY A 280 -4.91 -1.27 19.33
CA GLY A 280 -4.77 0.03 19.99
C GLY A 280 -5.73 1.08 19.44
N SER A 281 -5.84 2.22 20.12
CA SER A 281 -6.70 3.34 19.69
C SER A 281 -6.37 3.79 18.25
N ALA A 282 -7.32 4.44 17.58
CA ALA A 282 -7.11 5.03 16.25
C ALA A 282 -5.89 5.96 16.23
N GLN A 283 -5.72 6.78 17.26
CA GLN A 283 -4.58 7.69 17.40
C GLN A 283 -3.26 6.94 17.55
N ALA A 284 -3.20 5.87 18.34
CA ALA A 284 -2.00 5.07 18.52
C ALA A 284 -1.58 4.37 17.21
N ARG A 285 -2.55 3.81 16.46
CA ARG A 285 -2.32 3.18 15.15
C ARG A 285 -1.88 4.19 14.10
N LEU A 286 -2.47 5.39 14.08
CA LEU A 286 -2.04 6.48 13.21
C LEU A 286 -0.59 6.88 13.54
N GLY A 287 -0.28 7.16 14.80
CA GLY A 287 1.06 7.55 15.23
C GLY A 287 2.12 6.50 14.88
N LEU A 288 1.84 5.21 15.12
CA LEU A 288 2.75 4.12 14.74
C LEU A 288 2.93 4.03 13.22
N SER A 289 1.84 4.20 12.45
CA SER A 289 1.91 4.21 10.99
C SER A 289 2.76 5.35 10.43
N LEU A 290 2.67 6.53 11.05
CA LEU A 290 3.50 7.67 10.67
C LEU A 290 4.99 7.40 10.97
N ARG A 291 5.31 6.82 12.13
CA ARG A 291 6.68 6.42 12.46
C ARG A 291 7.20 5.31 11.53
N MET A 292 6.37 4.36 11.13
CA MET A 292 6.71 3.36 10.11
C MET A 292 7.05 4.00 8.76
N ILE A 293 6.29 5.01 8.33
CA ILE A 293 6.57 5.77 7.10
C ILE A 293 7.93 6.47 7.22
N ALA A 294 8.18 7.14 8.35
CA ALA A 294 9.45 7.82 8.60
C ALA A 294 10.63 6.84 8.63
N ALA A 295 10.53 5.73 9.36
CA ALA A 295 11.55 4.69 9.42
C ALA A 295 11.86 4.11 8.03
N ALA A 296 10.82 3.80 7.24
CA ALA A 296 10.98 3.33 5.87
C ALA A 296 11.68 4.37 4.97
N ARG A 297 11.35 5.67 5.10
CA ARG A 297 12.02 6.74 4.35
C ARG A 297 13.48 6.87 4.72
N LEU A 298 13.79 6.84 5.99
CA LEU A 298 15.17 6.94 6.50
C LEU A 298 16.01 5.72 6.09
N LEU A 299 15.45 4.51 6.18
CA LEU A 299 16.14 3.27 5.82
C LEU A 299 16.36 3.12 4.30
N LEU A 300 15.33 3.39 3.51
CA LEU A 300 15.31 3.08 2.07
C LEU A 300 15.52 4.30 1.18
N LYS A 301 15.53 5.49 1.75
CA LYS A 301 15.89 6.80 1.17
C LYS A 301 15.09 7.20 -0.08
N ASN A 302 15.12 6.43 -1.19
CA ASN A 302 14.70 6.84 -2.53
C ASN A 302 13.58 5.99 -3.16
N VAL A 303 12.91 5.14 -2.35
CA VAL A 303 11.72 4.38 -2.78
C VAL A 303 10.46 5.24 -2.79
N ASN A 304 9.44 4.84 -3.52
CA ASN A 304 8.13 5.47 -3.44
C ASN A 304 7.32 4.91 -2.25
N ILE A 305 6.81 5.79 -1.40
CA ILE A 305 5.99 5.44 -0.22
C ILE A 305 4.62 6.09 -0.34
N ALA A 306 3.56 5.31 -0.24
CA ALA A 306 2.20 5.81 -0.35
C ALA A 306 1.68 6.38 0.99
N ALA A 307 1.10 7.57 0.96
CA ALA A 307 0.18 8.04 2.00
C ALA A 307 -1.20 7.42 1.72
N THR A 308 -1.47 6.29 2.37
CA THR A 308 -2.64 5.46 2.07
C THR A 308 -3.95 6.06 2.56
N THR A 309 -5.06 5.64 1.94
CA THR A 309 -6.43 6.02 2.37
C THR A 309 -6.74 5.59 3.80
N ALA A 310 -6.12 4.51 4.28
CA ALA A 310 -6.27 4.03 5.64
C ALA A 310 -5.79 5.05 6.70
N LEU A 311 -4.80 5.89 6.40
CA LEU A 311 -4.41 6.99 7.29
C LEU A 311 -5.54 8.02 7.41
N GLN A 312 -6.22 8.32 6.31
CA GLN A 312 -7.35 9.26 6.30
C GLN A 312 -8.59 8.69 7.01
N ALA A 313 -8.77 7.37 7.01
CA ALA A 313 -9.84 6.74 7.78
C ALA A 313 -9.64 6.87 9.31
N LEU A 314 -8.41 7.08 9.79
CA LEU A 314 -8.11 7.31 11.20
C LEU A 314 -8.03 8.79 11.57
N SER A 315 -7.76 9.68 10.62
CA SER A 315 -7.68 11.14 10.81
C SER A 315 -7.94 11.85 9.49
N GLU A 316 -8.76 12.87 9.48
CA GLU A 316 -9.09 13.66 8.28
C GLU A 316 -7.83 14.18 7.56
N THR A 317 -6.77 14.52 8.30
CA THR A 317 -5.48 14.97 7.78
C THR A 317 -4.43 13.86 7.69
N GLY A 318 -4.83 12.61 7.80
CA GLY A 318 -3.90 11.47 7.87
C GLY A 318 -2.97 11.35 6.66
N ARG A 319 -3.44 11.69 5.45
CA ARG A 319 -2.58 11.67 4.24
C ARG A 319 -1.54 12.78 4.27
N GLU A 320 -1.91 14.00 4.66
CA GLU A 320 -1.01 15.14 4.82
C GLU A 320 0.07 14.85 5.85
N GLN A 321 -0.32 14.25 6.98
CA GLN A 321 0.63 13.80 7.98
C GLN A 321 1.58 12.76 7.37
N GLY A 322 1.07 11.78 6.64
CA GLY A 322 1.90 10.79 5.92
C GLY A 322 2.91 11.43 4.96
N LEU A 323 2.51 12.47 4.21
CA LEU A 323 3.42 13.23 3.33
C LEU A 323 4.53 13.92 4.13
N ARG A 324 4.21 14.53 5.29
CA ARG A 324 5.20 15.17 6.17
C ARG A 324 6.15 14.16 6.82
N PHE A 325 5.71 12.91 7.01
CA PHE A 325 6.54 11.83 7.55
C PHE A 325 7.34 11.07 6.47
N GLY A 326 7.33 11.50 5.22
CA GLY A 326 8.22 10.95 4.19
C GLY A 326 7.52 10.17 3.07
N ALA A 327 6.18 10.10 3.03
CA ALA A 327 5.46 9.59 1.87
C ALA A 327 5.53 10.58 0.69
N ASN A 328 5.42 10.06 -0.54
CA ASN A 328 5.51 10.85 -1.77
C ASN A 328 4.56 10.35 -2.89
N VAL A 329 3.64 9.47 -2.56
CA VAL A 329 2.62 8.97 -3.50
C VAL A 329 1.26 9.07 -2.85
N ILE A 330 0.26 9.53 -3.60
CA ILE A 330 -1.15 9.45 -3.24
C ILE A 330 -1.91 8.73 -4.36
N MET A 331 -2.91 7.95 -3.98
CA MET A 331 -3.79 7.25 -4.90
C MET A 331 -5.21 7.83 -4.81
N PRO A 332 -5.55 8.84 -5.64
CA PRO A 332 -6.91 9.37 -5.74
C PRO A 332 -7.87 8.29 -6.24
N GLN A 333 -9.06 8.22 -5.65
CA GLN A 333 -10.09 7.28 -6.07
C GLN A 333 -10.76 7.76 -7.37
N VAL A 334 -10.64 6.94 -8.42
CA VAL A 334 -11.20 7.22 -9.75
C VAL A 334 -12.28 6.21 -10.13
N THR A 335 -12.38 5.09 -9.42
CA THR A 335 -13.45 4.10 -9.60
C THR A 335 -14.82 4.78 -9.69
N PRO A 336 -15.72 4.40 -10.61
CA PRO A 336 -17.07 4.94 -10.69
C PRO A 336 -17.82 4.87 -9.36
N VAL A 337 -18.43 5.98 -8.93
CA VAL A 337 -19.09 6.14 -7.61
C VAL A 337 -20.07 4.99 -7.33
N ARG A 338 -20.84 4.55 -8.34
CA ARG A 338 -21.86 3.50 -8.23
C ARG A 338 -21.37 2.15 -7.67
N VAL A 339 -20.04 1.89 -7.70
CA VAL A 339 -19.47 0.61 -7.22
C VAL A 339 -18.49 0.79 -6.07
N ARG A 340 -18.13 2.01 -5.68
CA ARG A 340 -17.12 2.25 -4.63
C ARG A 340 -17.48 1.64 -3.28
N SER A 341 -18.75 1.73 -2.88
CA SER A 341 -19.26 1.12 -1.66
C SER A 341 -19.22 -0.41 -1.66
N GLN A 342 -19.04 -1.02 -2.85
CA GLN A 342 -18.91 -2.47 -3.00
C GLN A 342 -17.45 -2.96 -2.91
N TYR A 343 -16.48 -2.03 -2.82
CA TYR A 343 -15.06 -2.36 -2.67
C TYR A 343 -14.52 -1.85 -1.32
N THR A 344 -15.06 -2.38 -0.25
CA THR A 344 -14.65 -2.05 1.11
C THR A 344 -13.75 -3.14 1.67
N LEU A 345 -12.45 -2.87 1.73
CA LEU A 345 -11.47 -3.78 2.33
C LEU A 345 -11.54 -3.75 3.86
N TYR A 346 -11.93 -2.60 4.41
CA TYR A 346 -12.04 -2.28 5.83
C TYR A 346 -13.19 -1.28 6.06
N ASP A 347 -13.68 -1.16 7.29
CA ASP A 347 -14.76 -0.25 7.64
C ASP A 347 -14.30 1.22 7.64
N GLY A 348 -15.22 2.13 7.36
CA GLY A 348 -14.93 3.57 7.36
C GLY A 348 -14.02 4.04 6.21
N LYS A 349 -13.97 3.31 5.09
CA LYS A 349 -13.21 3.73 3.91
C LYS A 349 -13.68 5.10 3.43
N PRO A 350 -12.81 6.13 3.32
CA PRO A 350 -13.20 7.46 2.87
C PRO A 350 -13.38 7.53 1.35
N CYS A 351 -13.94 8.65 0.86
CA CYS A 351 -14.10 8.98 -0.56
C CYS A 351 -15.04 8.01 -1.31
N LEU A 352 -16.12 7.57 -0.68
CA LEU A 352 -17.11 6.69 -1.33
C LEU A 352 -18.07 7.47 -2.23
N ASP A 353 -18.47 8.68 -1.83
CA ASP A 353 -19.53 9.48 -2.46
C ASP A 353 -19.00 10.70 -3.25
N ASP A 354 -17.74 11.10 -3.02
CA ASP A 354 -17.14 12.23 -3.70
C ASP A 354 -17.03 11.98 -5.21
N ASN A 355 -17.41 12.94 -6.05
CA ASN A 355 -17.07 12.83 -7.46
C ASN A 355 -15.56 13.06 -7.67
N ALA A 356 -15.03 12.51 -8.77
CA ALA A 356 -13.59 12.53 -9.03
C ALA A 356 -13.04 13.95 -9.24
N GLU A 357 -13.85 14.91 -9.72
CA GLU A 357 -13.42 16.29 -9.93
C GLU A 357 -13.24 17.07 -8.64
N GLN A 358 -14.22 16.99 -7.74
CA GLN A 358 -14.12 17.58 -6.39
C GLN A 358 -12.94 17.01 -5.61
N CYS A 359 -12.72 15.71 -5.74
CA CYS A 359 -11.59 15.03 -5.12
C CYS A 359 -10.24 15.53 -5.65
N CYS A 360 -10.13 15.82 -6.96
CA CYS A 360 -8.89 16.27 -7.58
C CYS A 360 -8.43 17.65 -7.06
N GLU A 361 -9.34 18.64 -7.03
CA GLU A 361 -9.02 19.98 -6.54
C GLU A 361 -8.75 20.01 -5.03
N CYS A 362 -9.57 19.32 -4.26
CA CYS A 362 -9.37 19.16 -2.82
C CYS A 362 -7.99 18.55 -2.54
N LEU A 363 -7.61 17.50 -3.26
CA LEU A 363 -6.34 16.83 -3.07
C LEU A 363 -5.14 17.71 -3.40
N ARG A 364 -5.22 18.51 -4.48
CA ARG A 364 -4.17 19.48 -4.82
C ARG A 364 -3.94 20.47 -3.68
N LYS A 365 -5.00 21.10 -3.18
CA LYS A 365 -4.93 22.05 -2.05
C LYS A 365 -4.35 21.40 -0.80
N ARG A 366 -4.70 20.15 -0.50
CA ARG A 366 -4.17 19.38 0.63
C ARG A 366 -2.67 19.09 0.48
N ILE A 367 -2.19 18.76 -0.72
CA ILE A 367 -0.77 18.57 -1.00
C ILE A 367 -0.01 19.90 -0.85
N GLU A 368 -0.56 20.99 -1.38
CA GLU A 368 0.03 22.33 -1.28
C GLU A 368 0.09 22.83 0.18
N SER A 369 -0.91 22.50 1.01
CA SER A 369 -0.94 22.88 2.42
C SER A 369 0.21 22.31 3.27
N VAL A 370 0.88 21.27 2.79
CA VAL A 370 2.08 20.70 3.43
C VAL A 370 3.38 21.07 2.71
N GLY A 371 3.35 22.11 1.87
CA GLY A 371 4.53 22.64 1.16
C GLY A 371 5.03 21.72 0.04
N ARG A 372 4.16 20.88 -0.54
CA ARG A 372 4.50 19.97 -1.64
C ARG A 372 3.79 20.39 -2.93
N ARG A 373 4.27 19.90 -4.06
CA ARG A 373 3.69 20.11 -5.39
C ARG A 373 3.25 18.77 -6.00
N VAL A 374 2.23 18.80 -6.84
CA VAL A 374 1.82 17.62 -7.62
C VAL A 374 2.76 17.43 -8.80
N LEU A 375 3.21 16.19 -9.03
CA LEU A 375 3.91 15.79 -10.26
C LEU A 375 2.86 15.40 -11.31
N TYR A 376 2.68 16.25 -12.32
CA TYR A 376 1.79 15.99 -13.45
C TYR A 376 2.54 15.38 -14.64
N GLN A 377 1.82 14.68 -15.51
CA GLN A 377 2.27 14.20 -16.82
C GLN A 377 3.59 13.40 -16.76
N ALA A 378 3.78 12.63 -15.69
CA ALA A 378 4.94 11.78 -15.51
C ALA A 378 4.54 10.47 -14.80
N TRP A 379 5.15 9.37 -15.20
CA TRP A 379 4.87 8.06 -14.57
C TRP A 379 5.20 8.04 -13.08
N GLY A 380 6.15 8.86 -12.66
CA GLY A 380 6.52 8.98 -11.25
C GLY A 380 7.18 7.73 -10.68
N ASP A 381 8.07 7.12 -11.45
CA ASP A 381 8.86 5.97 -11.00
C ASP A 381 9.75 6.33 -9.81
N SER A 382 10.12 5.34 -9.00
CA SER A 382 11.03 5.58 -7.89
C SER A 382 12.46 5.79 -8.37
N ALA A 383 13.20 6.66 -7.70
CA ALA A 383 14.62 6.83 -7.98
C ALA A 383 15.41 5.55 -7.71
N HIS A 384 14.96 4.71 -6.76
CA HIS A 384 15.52 3.38 -6.51
C HIS A 384 15.43 2.48 -7.74
N PHE A 385 14.27 2.43 -8.41
CA PHE A 385 14.08 1.65 -9.63
C PHE A 385 15.01 2.12 -10.76
N ALA A 386 15.13 3.44 -10.94
CA ALA A 386 16.02 4.01 -11.94
C ALA A 386 17.49 3.61 -11.71
N GLN A 387 17.94 3.68 -10.46
CA GLN A 387 19.30 3.25 -10.07
C GLN A 387 19.51 1.75 -10.29
N ARG A 388 18.55 0.91 -9.89
CA ARG A 388 18.61 -0.55 -10.10
C ARG A 388 18.69 -0.92 -11.57
N ARG A 389 17.95 -0.23 -12.44
CA ARG A 389 18.02 -0.44 -13.89
C ARG A 389 19.34 0.01 -14.50
N ALA A 390 19.91 1.09 -14.02
CA ALA A 390 21.21 1.58 -14.47
C ALA A 390 22.32 0.57 -14.13
N LEU A 391 22.32 0.05 -12.90
CA LEU A 391 23.28 -0.98 -12.46
C LEU A 391 23.15 -2.31 -13.22
N ALA A 392 21.96 -2.69 -13.66
CA ALA A 392 21.75 -3.91 -14.44
C ALA A 392 22.18 -3.79 -15.91
N LYS A 393 22.45 -2.57 -16.40
CA LYS A 393 22.92 -2.30 -17.77
C LYS A 393 24.43 -2.07 -17.86
N ALA A 394 25.08 -1.78 -16.72
CA ALA A 394 26.51 -1.63 -16.56
C ALA A 394 27.19 -2.99 -16.31
#